data_c375f38b647f1bb238ba7d45a18836ea
#
_entry.id   c375f38b647f1bb238ba7d45a18836ea
#
_cell.length_a   1.000
_cell.length_b   1.000
_cell.length_c   1.000
_cell.angle_alpha   90.00
_cell.angle_beta   90.00
_cell.angle_gamma   90.00
#
_symmetry.space_group_name_H-M   'P 1'
#
loop_
_entity.id
_entity.type
_entity.pdbx_description
1 polymer ?
#
loop_
_entity_poly.entity_id
_entity_poly.type
_entity_poly.pdbx_seq_one_letter_code
_entity_poly.pdbx_strand_id
1 'polypeptide(L)'
;LSFFQFRLFTIIESRTVYPPPLMELKRVPLDKTGAFTPFFLDYIGKKSALTPFYQHYPHPEHFGAVIGAKGNFPATARQTLVEVLQGQYSKIKPTAAVTTNIGRLGDPQTFTVTTGHQLNIFTGPLYFIYKIVTVINACRRLKALHPSHHFVPVYWMASEDHDFEEISGFRLYGKKYKWSTAQKGAVGRMDPRELKSLLAEVPGEVSIFRDAYLKQQTLADAVRYYVDQLFGSEGLVVIDADDRRLKHQLADVMRADLFDHMPFEQV
;
A
#
# COMPACT_ATOMS: atom_id res chain seq x y z
N LEU A 1 16.43 8.90 -8.98
CA LEU A 1 16.19 8.03 -10.18
C LEU A 1 17.30 6.98 -10.39
N SER A 2 18.56 7.18 -9.94
CA SER A 2 19.68 6.26 -10.28
C SER A 2 19.77 5.01 -9.38
N PHE A 3 19.29 5.05 -8.14
CA PHE A 3 19.45 3.93 -7.19
C PHE A 3 18.37 2.83 -7.32
N PHE A 4 17.19 3.16 -7.81
CA PHE A 4 16.12 2.17 -8.01
C PHE A 4 16.33 1.34 -9.29
N GLN A 5 16.96 1.90 -10.30
CA GLN A 5 17.36 1.14 -11.50
C GLN A 5 18.36 0.02 -11.16
N PHE A 6 19.28 0.23 -10.20
CA PHE A 6 20.35 -0.74 -9.93
C PHE A 6 19.90 -2.03 -9.25
N ARG A 7 18.92 -2.00 -8.34
CA ARG A 7 18.47 -3.22 -7.62
C ARG A 7 17.46 -4.08 -8.38
N LEU A 8 16.59 -3.48 -9.18
CA LEU A 8 15.70 -4.26 -10.06
C LEU A 8 16.46 -4.91 -11.22
N PHE A 9 17.52 -4.25 -11.72
CA PHE A 9 18.37 -4.79 -12.81
C PHE A 9 19.30 -5.91 -12.34
N THR A 10 19.78 -5.91 -11.10
CA THR A 10 20.66 -6.97 -10.58
C THR A 10 19.94 -8.32 -10.44
N ILE A 11 18.61 -8.34 -10.39
CA ILE A 11 17.81 -9.58 -10.39
C ILE A 11 17.65 -10.16 -11.82
N ILE A 12 17.90 -9.36 -12.85
CA ILE A 12 17.72 -9.75 -14.28
C ILE A 12 19.05 -10.06 -14.99
N GLU A 13 20.20 -9.72 -14.38
CA GLU A 13 21.53 -9.94 -14.99
C GLU A 13 22.09 -11.35 -14.80
N SER A 14 21.44 -12.32 -15.41
CA SER A 14 22.19 -13.50 -15.90
C SER A 14 21.61 -13.96 -17.23
N ARG A 15 22.00 -13.35 -18.28
CA ARG A 15 22.24 -13.82 -19.65
C ARG A 15 21.87 -12.78 -20.71
N THR A 16 22.89 -12.46 -21.53
CA THR A 16 22.87 -11.66 -22.77
C THR A 16 22.79 -10.15 -22.57
N VAL A 17 23.93 -9.50 -22.68
CA VAL A 17 24.11 -8.06 -22.82
C VAL A 17 23.56 -7.61 -24.17
N TYR A 18 22.27 -7.32 -24.24
CA TYR A 18 21.75 -6.35 -25.20
C TYR A 18 21.70 -4.99 -24.48
N PRO A 19 22.19 -3.90 -25.08
CA PRO A 19 21.91 -2.58 -24.57
C PRO A 19 20.40 -2.47 -24.47
N PRO A 20 19.84 -1.98 -23.33
CA PRO A 20 18.41 -1.83 -23.25
C PRO A 20 17.95 -0.97 -24.43
N PRO A 21 16.91 -1.35 -25.16
CA PRO A 21 16.37 -0.50 -26.20
C PRO A 21 16.09 0.87 -25.57
N LEU A 22 16.48 1.94 -26.25
CA LEU A 22 16.16 3.30 -25.84
C LEU A 22 14.66 3.34 -25.59
N MET A 23 14.27 3.41 -24.30
CA MET A 23 12.85 3.49 -23.93
C MET A 23 12.32 4.86 -24.36
N GLU A 24 11.53 4.88 -25.42
CA GLU A 24 10.80 6.06 -25.82
C GLU A 24 9.52 6.17 -24.97
N LEU A 25 9.43 7.23 -24.17
CA LEU A 25 8.22 7.52 -23.41
C LEU A 25 7.24 8.31 -24.27
N LYS A 26 6.14 7.69 -24.68
CA LYS A 26 5.02 8.36 -25.34
C LYS A 26 3.90 8.61 -24.32
N ARG A 27 3.40 9.86 -24.29
CA ARG A 27 2.24 10.24 -23.48
C ARG A 27 1.02 10.31 -24.38
N VAL A 28 -0.02 9.58 -24.01
CA VAL A 28 -1.32 9.63 -24.67
C VAL A 28 -2.30 10.33 -23.73
N PRO A 29 -3.00 11.40 -24.14
CA PRO A 29 -4.06 12.02 -23.34
C PRO A 29 -5.13 10.98 -22.98
N LEU A 30 -5.61 11.01 -21.74
CA LEU A 30 -6.52 9.98 -21.23
C LEU A 30 -7.85 9.93 -21.99
N ASP A 31 -8.35 11.07 -22.45
CA ASP A 31 -9.55 11.19 -23.28
C ASP A 31 -9.40 10.51 -24.65
N LYS A 32 -8.17 10.33 -25.15
CA LYS A 32 -7.88 9.68 -26.43
C LYS A 32 -7.74 8.15 -26.31
N THR A 33 -7.69 7.63 -25.09
CA THR A 33 -7.52 6.17 -24.87
C THR A 33 -8.81 5.37 -25.02
N GLY A 34 -9.98 6.00 -24.84
CA GLY A 34 -11.27 5.32 -24.77
C GLY A 34 -11.45 4.43 -23.52
N ALA A 35 -10.48 4.45 -22.58
CA ALA A 35 -10.44 3.55 -21.42
C ALA A 35 -11.10 4.13 -20.16
N PHE A 36 -11.47 5.41 -20.16
CA PHE A 36 -11.97 6.12 -18.98
C PHE A 36 -13.39 6.62 -19.17
N THR A 37 -14.18 6.59 -18.10
CA THR A 37 -15.55 7.13 -18.10
C THR A 37 -15.54 8.66 -18.22
N PRO A 38 -16.60 9.28 -18.75
CA PRO A 38 -16.74 10.73 -18.77
C PRO A 38 -16.61 11.37 -17.39
N PHE A 39 -17.18 10.74 -16.35
CA PHE A 39 -17.07 11.18 -14.97
C PHE A 39 -15.61 11.29 -14.51
N PHE A 40 -14.80 10.26 -14.78
CA PHE A 40 -13.37 10.26 -14.42
C PHE A 40 -12.62 11.37 -15.17
N LEU A 41 -12.89 11.54 -16.47
CA LEU A 41 -12.28 12.60 -17.29
C LEU A 41 -12.67 14.00 -16.79
N ASP A 42 -13.91 14.20 -16.39
CA ASP A 42 -14.39 15.43 -15.81
C ASP A 42 -13.73 15.72 -14.45
N TYR A 43 -13.53 14.71 -13.63
CA TYR A 43 -12.82 14.84 -12.35
C TYR A 43 -11.37 15.29 -12.54
N ILE A 44 -10.60 14.62 -13.39
CA ILE A 44 -9.21 15.03 -13.67
C ILE A 44 -9.13 16.35 -14.42
N GLY A 45 -10.13 16.68 -15.23
CA GLY A 45 -10.32 17.97 -15.89
C GLY A 45 -10.78 19.10 -14.94
N LYS A 46 -11.00 18.79 -13.65
CA LYS A 46 -11.42 19.72 -12.59
C LYS A 46 -12.71 20.47 -12.96
N LYS A 47 -13.68 19.77 -13.56
CA LYS A 47 -14.99 20.36 -13.89
C LYS A 47 -15.67 20.90 -12.64
N SER A 48 -16.17 22.13 -12.69
CA SER A 48 -16.80 22.82 -11.56
C SER A 48 -18.01 22.07 -10.97
N ALA A 49 -18.74 21.33 -11.80
CA ALA A 49 -19.85 20.49 -11.36
C ALA A 49 -19.47 19.42 -10.32
N LEU A 50 -18.20 19.01 -10.28
CA LEU A 50 -17.71 18.01 -9.31
C LEU A 50 -17.14 18.62 -8.03
N THR A 51 -16.98 19.95 -7.95
CA THR A 51 -16.43 20.63 -6.78
C THR A 51 -17.16 20.33 -5.46
N PRO A 52 -18.50 20.16 -5.43
CA PRO A 52 -19.20 19.82 -4.19
C PRO A 52 -18.85 18.44 -3.60
N PHE A 53 -18.25 17.54 -4.38
CA PHE A 53 -17.94 16.17 -3.98
C PHE A 53 -16.54 15.99 -3.38
N TYR A 54 -15.71 17.04 -3.31
CA TYR A 54 -14.41 17.00 -2.66
C TYR A 54 -14.03 18.36 -2.06
N GLN A 55 -13.37 18.35 -0.89
CA GLN A 55 -12.91 19.58 -0.26
C GLN A 55 -11.68 20.18 -0.96
N HIS A 56 -10.73 19.32 -1.28
CA HIS A 56 -9.47 19.70 -1.91
C HIS A 56 -9.14 18.75 -3.05
N TYR A 57 -8.87 19.29 -4.23
CA TYR A 57 -8.35 18.47 -5.32
C TYR A 57 -6.97 17.93 -4.93
N PRO A 58 -6.63 16.63 -5.21
CA PRO A 58 -5.38 16.00 -4.77
C PRO A 58 -4.16 16.50 -5.58
N HIS A 59 -3.83 17.78 -5.40
CA HIS A 59 -2.64 18.42 -5.96
C HIS A 59 -1.71 18.86 -4.82
N PRO A 60 -0.38 18.66 -4.95
CA PRO A 60 0.57 18.97 -3.86
C PRO A 60 0.43 20.35 -3.23
N GLU A 61 0.02 21.37 -4.00
CA GLU A 61 -0.18 22.74 -3.51
C GLU A 61 -1.34 22.89 -2.53
N HIS A 62 -2.32 21.97 -2.57
CA HIS A 62 -3.49 22.00 -1.67
C HIS A 62 -3.22 21.33 -0.32
N PHE A 63 -2.12 20.60 -0.17
CA PHE A 63 -1.84 19.86 1.06
C PHE A 63 -1.61 20.74 2.28
N GLY A 64 -1.22 22.00 2.10
CA GLY A 64 -1.14 22.96 3.22
C GLY A 64 -2.46 23.10 3.98
N ALA A 65 -3.58 23.23 3.26
CA ALA A 65 -4.92 23.28 3.85
C ALA A 65 -5.31 21.97 4.53
N VAL A 66 -4.97 20.82 3.90
CA VAL A 66 -5.23 19.48 4.47
C VAL A 66 -4.43 19.26 5.75
N ILE A 67 -3.16 19.69 5.80
CA ILE A 67 -2.30 19.64 7.00
C ILE A 67 -2.96 20.42 8.14
N GLY A 68 -3.42 21.67 7.87
CA GLY A 68 -4.11 22.49 8.86
C GLY A 68 -5.37 21.81 9.42
N ALA A 69 -6.21 21.23 8.55
CA ALA A 69 -7.43 20.54 8.93
C ALA A 69 -7.16 19.25 9.74
N LYS A 70 -6.02 18.59 9.53
CA LYS A 70 -5.62 17.33 10.22
C LYS A 70 -4.78 17.57 11.48
N GLY A 71 -4.44 18.82 11.82
CA GLY A 71 -3.54 19.14 12.94
C GLY A 71 -4.03 18.70 14.32
N ASN A 72 -5.34 18.49 14.50
CA ASN A 72 -5.95 18.11 15.77
C ASN A 72 -6.15 16.60 15.95
N PHE A 73 -5.39 15.77 15.25
CA PHE A 73 -5.50 14.31 15.43
C PHE A 73 -5.09 13.91 16.87
N PRO A 74 -5.92 13.13 17.61
CA PRO A 74 -5.71 12.85 19.03
C PRO A 74 -4.37 12.18 19.34
N ALA A 75 -3.65 12.67 20.35
CA ALA A 75 -2.37 12.11 20.78
C ALA A 75 -2.50 10.64 21.22
N THR A 76 -3.61 10.28 21.87
CA THR A 76 -3.90 8.90 22.29
C THR A 76 -4.05 7.97 21.10
N ALA A 77 -4.68 8.42 20.02
CA ALA A 77 -4.81 7.64 18.78
C ALA A 77 -3.46 7.45 18.09
N ARG A 78 -2.58 8.48 18.12
CA ARG A 78 -1.20 8.37 17.61
C ARG A 78 -0.40 7.35 18.42
N GLN A 79 -0.50 7.41 19.74
CA GLN A 79 0.18 6.46 20.62
C GLN A 79 -0.27 5.02 20.34
N THR A 80 -1.58 4.79 20.25
CA THR A 80 -2.15 3.48 19.89
C THR A 80 -1.60 2.99 18.55
N LEU A 81 -1.54 3.85 17.54
CA LEU A 81 -1.02 3.51 16.22
C LEU A 81 0.47 3.07 16.29
N VAL A 82 1.29 3.83 17.01
CA VAL A 82 2.73 3.53 17.18
C VAL A 82 2.90 2.17 17.87
N GLU A 83 2.19 1.93 18.98
CA GLU A 83 2.26 0.67 19.73
C GLU A 83 1.81 -0.53 18.90
N VAL A 84 0.72 -0.37 18.13
CA VAL A 84 0.25 -1.42 17.22
C VAL A 84 1.30 -1.74 16.17
N LEU A 85 1.85 -0.73 15.51
CA LEU A 85 2.88 -0.93 14.49
C LEU A 85 4.14 -1.56 15.05
N GLN A 86 4.62 -1.13 16.22
CA GLN A 86 5.75 -1.77 16.90
C GLN A 86 5.48 -3.25 17.16
N GLY A 87 4.27 -3.59 17.63
CA GLY A 87 3.85 -4.98 17.82
C GLY A 87 3.80 -5.77 16.50
N GLN A 88 3.25 -5.19 15.45
CA GLN A 88 3.17 -5.83 14.14
C GLN A 88 4.54 -6.09 13.51
N TYR A 89 5.50 -5.19 13.72
CA TYR A 89 6.86 -5.32 13.22
C TYR A 89 7.80 -6.12 14.12
N SER A 90 7.37 -6.51 15.34
CA SER A 90 8.19 -7.32 16.25
C SER A 90 8.58 -8.70 15.70
N LYS A 91 7.82 -9.22 14.74
CA LYS A 91 8.05 -10.52 14.09
C LYS A 91 9.08 -10.50 12.96
N ILE A 92 9.47 -9.32 12.51
CA ILE A 92 10.46 -9.13 11.45
C ILE A 92 11.51 -8.13 11.92
N LYS A 93 12.62 -8.03 11.22
CA LYS A 93 13.65 -7.01 11.48
C LYS A 93 13.45 -5.86 10.47
N PRO A 94 12.68 -4.80 10.82
CA PRO A 94 12.45 -3.69 9.92
C PRO A 94 13.74 -2.92 9.64
N THR A 95 13.75 -2.17 8.53
CA THR A 95 14.84 -1.25 8.25
C THR A 95 14.86 -0.09 9.24
N ALA A 96 16.01 0.57 9.41
CA ALA A 96 16.12 1.76 10.27
C ALA A 96 15.17 2.89 9.83
N ALA A 97 14.92 3.03 8.53
CA ALA A 97 14.01 4.02 7.99
C ALA A 97 12.55 3.76 8.40
N VAL A 98 12.10 2.50 8.36
CA VAL A 98 10.77 2.09 8.84
C VAL A 98 10.63 2.31 10.34
N THR A 99 11.61 1.88 11.14
CA THR A 99 11.61 2.07 12.59
C THR A 99 11.52 3.56 12.97
N THR A 100 12.29 4.40 12.28
CA THR A 100 12.25 5.85 12.46
C THR A 100 10.88 6.42 12.11
N ASN A 101 10.28 5.99 11.00
CA ASN A 101 8.97 6.48 10.57
C ASN A 101 7.86 6.03 11.53
N ILE A 102 7.89 4.80 12.04
CA ILE A 102 6.94 4.35 13.07
C ILE A 102 7.02 5.25 14.30
N GLY A 103 8.23 5.55 14.81
CA GLY A 103 8.40 6.46 15.94
C GLY A 103 7.87 7.88 15.67
N ARG A 104 8.10 8.41 14.45
CA ARG A 104 7.60 9.72 14.03
C ARG A 104 6.07 9.85 14.00
N LEU A 105 5.33 8.76 13.80
CA LEU A 105 3.87 8.80 13.82
C LEU A 105 3.29 9.30 15.15
N GLY A 106 4.05 9.22 16.24
CA GLY A 106 3.70 9.82 17.54
C GLY A 106 3.78 11.34 17.57
N ASP A 107 4.54 11.96 16.66
CA ASP A 107 4.71 13.41 16.60
C ASP A 107 3.51 14.08 15.89
N PRO A 108 2.91 15.15 16.47
CA PRO A 108 1.79 15.88 15.87
C PRO A 108 2.15 16.55 14.53
N GLN A 109 3.43 16.81 14.24
CA GLN A 109 3.91 17.35 12.98
C GLN A 109 4.10 16.27 11.89
N THR A 110 3.75 15.03 12.19
CA THR A 110 3.85 13.91 11.23
C THR A 110 2.49 13.56 10.62
N PHE A 111 2.47 13.46 9.31
CA PHE A 111 1.31 13.10 8.49
C PHE A 111 1.62 11.85 7.66
N THR A 112 0.58 11.12 7.27
CA THR A 112 0.72 9.94 6.40
C THR A 112 0.22 10.23 4.99
N VAL A 113 0.88 9.64 3.99
CA VAL A 113 0.30 9.46 2.66
C VAL A 113 0.08 7.97 2.48
N THR A 114 -1.18 7.58 2.32
CA THR A 114 -1.58 6.18 2.40
C THR A 114 -2.11 5.67 1.07
N THR A 115 -1.73 4.44 0.72
CA THR A 115 -2.38 3.66 -0.33
C THR A 115 -2.83 2.32 0.21
N GLY A 116 -4.01 1.85 -0.23
CA GLY A 116 -4.54 0.53 0.11
C GLY A 116 -4.45 -0.45 -1.06
N HIS A 117 -4.29 -1.73 -0.75
CA HIS A 117 -4.38 -2.80 -1.73
C HIS A 117 -4.67 -4.15 -1.06
N GLN A 118 -5.22 -5.06 -1.86
CA GLN A 118 -5.41 -6.47 -1.51
C GLN A 118 -4.06 -7.18 -1.31
N LEU A 119 -4.10 -8.31 -0.57
CA LEU A 119 -2.92 -9.10 -0.25
C LEU A 119 -2.58 -10.10 -1.37
N ASN A 120 -2.55 -9.63 -2.61
CA ASN A 120 -2.26 -10.47 -3.76
C ASN A 120 -0.94 -11.22 -3.59
N ILE A 121 -0.96 -12.53 -3.88
CA ILE A 121 0.28 -13.32 -3.85
C ILE A 121 1.29 -12.79 -4.88
N PHE A 122 2.58 -12.82 -4.55
CA PHE A 122 3.68 -12.34 -5.41
C PHE A 122 3.50 -10.89 -5.91
N THR A 123 2.97 -9.99 -5.08
CA THR A 123 2.64 -8.59 -5.38
C THR A 123 1.45 -8.37 -6.33
N GLY A 124 0.94 -9.42 -6.97
CA GLY A 124 -0.19 -9.29 -7.90
C GLY A 124 0.10 -8.38 -9.09
N PRO A 125 -0.84 -7.52 -9.47
CA PRO A 125 -0.72 -6.66 -10.63
C PRO A 125 0.30 -5.53 -10.43
N LEU A 126 0.93 -5.10 -11.53
CA LEU A 126 1.98 -4.08 -11.52
C LEU A 126 1.55 -2.75 -10.87
N TYR A 127 0.26 -2.42 -10.92
CA TYR A 127 -0.23 -1.18 -10.29
C TYR A 127 -0.08 -1.18 -8.76
N PHE A 128 0.06 -2.33 -8.09
CA PHE A 128 0.46 -2.40 -6.68
C PHE A 128 1.78 -1.65 -6.44
N ILE A 129 2.77 -1.95 -7.28
CA ILE A 129 4.08 -1.29 -7.22
C ILE A 129 3.94 0.21 -7.51
N TYR A 130 3.17 0.60 -8.53
CA TYR A 130 2.94 2.00 -8.86
C TYR A 130 2.26 2.77 -7.72
N LYS A 131 1.27 2.17 -7.05
CA LYS A 131 0.61 2.79 -5.89
C LYS A 131 1.61 3.08 -4.76
N ILE A 132 2.47 2.10 -4.42
CA ILE A 132 3.49 2.26 -3.38
C ILE A 132 4.52 3.34 -3.78
N VAL A 133 5.07 3.27 -4.98
CA VAL A 133 6.05 4.25 -5.46
C VAL A 133 5.44 5.66 -5.51
N THR A 134 4.15 5.77 -5.84
CA THR A 134 3.45 7.05 -5.86
C THR A 134 3.40 7.68 -4.47
N VAL A 135 3.04 6.94 -3.41
CA VAL A 135 2.97 7.50 -2.06
C VAL A 135 4.36 7.83 -1.51
N ILE A 136 5.39 7.03 -1.83
CA ILE A 136 6.78 7.33 -1.47
C ILE A 136 7.21 8.66 -2.10
N ASN A 137 6.99 8.84 -3.40
CA ASN A 137 7.34 10.06 -4.11
C ASN A 137 6.50 11.26 -3.66
N ALA A 138 5.22 11.06 -3.34
CA ALA A 138 4.37 12.09 -2.76
C ALA A 138 4.92 12.58 -1.41
N CYS A 139 5.34 11.68 -0.51
CA CYS A 139 5.97 12.03 0.75
C CYS A 139 7.24 12.86 0.56
N ARG A 140 8.10 12.47 -0.39
CA ARG A 140 9.32 13.23 -0.72
C ARG A 140 9.00 14.64 -1.21
N ARG A 141 8.02 14.78 -2.11
CA ARG A 141 7.58 16.07 -2.64
C ARG A 141 6.95 16.95 -1.58
N LEU A 142 6.09 16.38 -0.73
CA LEU A 142 5.45 17.10 0.38
C LEU A 142 6.48 17.55 1.41
N LYS A 143 7.50 16.76 1.72
CA LYS A 143 8.59 17.17 2.60
C LYS A 143 9.36 18.37 2.05
N ALA A 144 9.57 18.42 0.74
CA ALA A 144 10.22 19.58 0.09
C ALA A 144 9.34 20.84 0.16
N LEU A 145 8.02 20.71 0.02
CA LEU A 145 7.07 21.81 0.08
C LEU A 145 6.77 22.28 1.53
N HIS A 146 6.81 21.38 2.49
CA HIS A 146 6.48 21.61 3.89
C HIS A 146 7.61 21.11 4.80
N PRO A 147 8.77 21.78 4.83
CA PRO A 147 9.98 21.28 5.52
C PRO A 147 9.85 21.14 7.04
N SER A 148 8.91 21.85 7.67
CA SER A 148 8.61 21.74 9.11
C SER A 148 7.83 20.47 9.47
N HIS A 149 7.26 19.76 8.51
CA HIS A 149 6.45 18.57 8.74
C HIS A 149 7.16 17.30 8.29
N HIS A 150 6.75 16.16 8.83
CA HIS A 150 7.17 14.83 8.39
C HIS A 150 6.05 14.13 7.64
N PHE A 151 6.40 13.37 6.60
CA PHE A 151 5.46 12.61 5.80
C PHE A 151 5.91 11.16 5.73
N VAL A 152 5.06 10.27 6.21
CA VAL A 152 5.32 8.83 6.25
C VAL A 152 4.51 8.13 5.16
N PRO A 153 5.16 7.44 4.22
CA PRO A 153 4.45 6.61 3.25
C PRO A 153 3.88 5.37 3.94
N VAL A 154 2.60 5.08 3.71
CA VAL A 154 1.90 3.96 4.33
C VAL A 154 1.25 3.08 3.28
N TYR A 155 1.46 1.77 3.40
CA TYR A 155 0.67 0.76 2.72
C TYR A 155 -0.33 0.13 3.70
N TRP A 156 -1.61 0.33 3.44
CA TRP A 156 -2.73 -0.25 4.16
C TRP A 156 -3.10 -1.58 3.53
N MET A 157 -2.89 -2.67 4.24
CA MET A 157 -3.29 -4.01 3.80
C MET A 157 -4.80 -4.21 3.98
N ALA A 158 -5.49 -4.69 2.95
CA ALA A 158 -6.87 -5.14 3.04
C ALA A 158 -6.95 -6.56 3.64
N SER A 159 -6.37 -6.74 4.83
CA SER A 159 -6.20 -8.03 5.49
C SER A 159 -7.50 -8.64 6.01
N GLU A 160 -8.52 -7.80 6.22
CA GLU A 160 -9.85 -8.18 6.70
C GLU A 160 -10.75 -8.75 5.60
N ASP A 161 -10.41 -8.48 4.34
CA ASP A 161 -11.15 -8.95 3.19
C ASP A 161 -11.19 -10.48 3.14
N HIS A 162 -12.25 -11.02 2.59
CA HIS A 162 -12.46 -12.48 2.40
C HIS A 162 -12.66 -12.86 0.95
N ASP A 163 -12.41 -11.95 0.02
CA ASP A 163 -12.37 -12.28 -1.41
C ASP A 163 -11.04 -12.96 -1.77
N PHE A 164 -10.98 -14.26 -1.47
CA PHE A 164 -9.81 -15.07 -1.78
C PHE A 164 -9.53 -15.17 -3.29
N GLU A 165 -10.56 -15.15 -4.12
CA GLU A 165 -10.39 -15.29 -5.58
C GLU A 165 -9.59 -14.10 -6.15
N GLU A 166 -9.77 -12.88 -5.62
CA GLU A 166 -9.04 -11.70 -6.05
C GLU A 166 -7.53 -11.84 -5.81
N ILE A 167 -7.12 -12.47 -4.71
CA ILE A 167 -5.72 -12.53 -4.30
C ILE A 167 -4.99 -13.82 -4.71
N SER A 168 -5.76 -14.86 -5.10
CA SER A 168 -5.28 -16.24 -5.21
C SER A 168 -4.39 -16.51 -6.42
N GLY A 169 -4.24 -15.59 -7.37
CA GLY A 169 -3.53 -15.90 -8.60
C GLY A 169 -2.87 -14.72 -9.30
N PHE A 170 -1.93 -15.07 -10.16
CA PHE A 170 -1.24 -14.11 -11.04
C PHE A 170 -0.86 -14.77 -12.36
N ARG A 171 -0.42 -13.98 -13.34
CA ARG A 171 0.11 -14.44 -14.61
C ARG A 171 1.57 -14.04 -14.73
N LEU A 172 2.42 -15.00 -15.16
CA LEU A 172 3.81 -14.74 -15.44
C LEU A 172 4.20 -15.47 -16.73
N TYR A 173 4.77 -14.75 -17.69
CA TYR A 173 5.12 -15.28 -19.02
C TYR A 173 3.97 -16.04 -19.70
N GLY A 174 2.77 -15.53 -19.60
CA GLY A 174 1.55 -16.13 -20.18
C GLY A 174 0.96 -17.31 -19.40
N LYS A 175 1.71 -17.95 -18.48
CA LYS A 175 1.19 -19.01 -17.60
C LYS A 175 0.44 -18.40 -16.43
N LYS A 176 -0.72 -18.98 -16.07
CA LYS A 176 -1.49 -18.64 -14.88
C LYS A 176 -1.01 -19.52 -13.72
N TYR A 177 -0.73 -18.88 -12.60
CA TYR A 177 -0.42 -19.51 -11.32
C TYR A 177 -1.57 -19.23 -10.38
N LYS A 178 -2.05 -20.24 -9.65
CA LYS A 178 -3.18 -20.10 -8.73
C LYS A 178 -2.91 -20.88 -7.44
N TRP A 179 -3.10 -20.20 -6.31
CA TRP A 179 -3.16 -20.84 -5.00
C TRP A 179 -4.56 -21.43 -4.81
N SER A 180 -4.64 -22.68 -4.37
CA SER A 180 -5.88 -23.35 -3.99
C SER A 180 -5.78 -23.73 -2.51
N THR A 181 -6.81 -23.40 -1.74
CA THR A 181 -6.87 -23.68 -0.30
C THR A 181 -8.29 -23.99 0.14
N ALA A 182 -8.43 -24.73 1.23
CA ALA A 182 -9.69 -24.93 1.94
C ALA A 182 -9.91 -23.90 3.07
N GLN A 183 -8.94 -23.02 3.34
CA GLN A 183 -9.04 -21.97 4.35
C GLN A 183 -10.14 -20.98 4.00
N LYS A 184 -10.77 -20.40 5.02
CA LYS A 184 -11.89 -19.44 4.88
C LYS A 184 -11.70 -18.27 5.85
N GLY A 185 -12.43 -17.19 5.60
CA GLY A 185 -12.42 -15.98 6.43
C GLY A 185 -11.46 -14.94 5.91
N ALA A 186 -11.03 -14.03 6.78
CA ALA A 186 -10.17 -12.92 6.42
C ALA A 186 -8.84 -13.41 5.81
N VAL A 187 -8.54 -12.95 4.60
CA VAL A 187 -7.37 -13.44 3.83
C VAL A 187 -6.04 -13.16 4.53
N GLY A 188 -5.97 -12.05 5.29
CA GLY A 188 -4.77 -11.72 6.07
C GLY A 188 -4.41 -12.74 7.14
N ARG A 189 -5.38 -13.54 7.62
CA ARG A 189 -5.20 -14.57 8.65
C ARG A 189 -4.85 -15.95 8.11
N MET A 190 -4.92 -16.12 6.78
CA MET A 190 -4.62 -17.41 6.14
C MET A 190 -3.16 -17.80 6.32
N ASP A 191 -2.91 -19.10 6.44
CA ASP A 191 -1.56 -19.68 6.50
C ASP A 191 -0.93 -19.71 5.10
N PRO A 192 0.11 -18.92 4.84
CA PRO A 192 0.72 -18.84 3.51
C PRO A 192 1.64 -20.03 3.18
N ARG A 193 1.92 -20.92 4.13
CA ARG A 193 2.85 -22.07 3.93
C ARG A 193 2.33 -23.07 2.90
N GLU A 194 1.04 -23.07 2.63
CA GLU A 194 0.44 -23.85 1.53
C GLU A 194 0.95 -23.42 0.14
N LEU A 195 1.51 -22.20 0.01
CA LEU A 195 2.13 -21.72 -1.22
C LEU A 195 3.45 -22.43 -1.60
N LYS A 196 3.91 -23.38 -0.76
CA LYS A 196 5.17 -24.13 -0.98
C LYS A 196 5.23 -24.79 -2.36
N SER A 197 4.15 -25.43 -2.80
CA SER A 197 4.08 -26.06 -4.11
C SER A 197 4.15 -25.04 -5.23
N LEU A 198 3.41 -23.94 -5.10
CA LEU A 198 3.38 -22.85 -6.08
C LEU A 198 4.75 -22.19 -6.23
N LEU A 199 5.47 -21.98 -5.12
CA LEU A 199 6.84 -21.45 -5.12
C LEU A 199 7.82 -22.31 -5.93
N ALA A 200 7.61 -23.64 -5.97
CA ALA A 200 8.45 -24.55 -6.75
C ALA A 200 8.18 -24.45 -8.27
N GLU A 201 7.00 -23.97 -8.65
CA GLU A 201 6.61 -23.84 -10.05
C GLU A 201 6.98 -22.47 -10.66
N VAL A 202 7.15 -21.44 -9.83
CA VAL A 202 7.43 -20.07 -10.29
C VAL A 202 8.89 -19.98 -10.72
N PRO A 203 9.18 -19.63 -11.98
CA PRO A 203 10.55 -19.52 -12.48
C PRO A 203 11.25 -18.26 -11.94
N GLY A 204 12.56 -18.31 -11.83
CA GLY A 204 13.40 -17.19 -11.44
C GLY A 204 13.72 -17.13 -9.96
N GLU A 205 14.22 -15.98 -9.50
CA GLU A 205 14.61 -15.75 -8.11
C GLU A 205 13.40 -15.33 -7.29
N VAL A 206 12.99 -16.20 -6.38
CA VAL A 206 11.81 -16.01 -5.52
C VAL A 206 12.15 -16.10 -4.02
N SER A 207 13.42 -15.92 -3.63
CA SER A 207 13.89 -16.09 -2.24
C SER A 207 13.12 -15.21 -1.25
N ILE A 208 12.84 -13.95 -1.59
CA ILE A 208 12.07 -13.03 -0.74
C ILE A 208 10.68 -13.60 -0.46
N PHE A 209 9.99 -14.08 -1.49
CA PHE A 209 8.65 -14.67 -1.35
C PHE A 209 8.68 -16.01 -0.63
N ARG A 210 9.72 -16.83 -0.88
CA ARG A 210 9.92 -18.09 -0.17
C ARG A 210 10.07 -17.85 1.33
N ASP A 211 10.92 -16.91 1.71
CA ASP A 211 11.13 -16.55 3.10
C ASP A 211 9.84 -15.97 3.73
N ALA A 212 9.13 -15.12 3.00
CA ALA A 212 7.85 -14.59 3.44
C ALA A 212 6.82 -15.70 3.69
N TYR A 213 6.55 -16.53 2.68
CA TYR A 213 5.47 -17.50 2.79
C TYR A 213 5.78 -18.70 3.67
N LEU A 214 7.03 -19.15 3.75
CA LEU A 214 7.39 -20.36 4.51
C LEU A 214 7.80 -20.06 5.96
N LYS A 215 8.17 -18.82 6.30
CA LYS A 215 8.63 -18.47 7.65
C LYS A 215 7.60 -17.68 8.46
N GLN A 216 6.62 -17.05 7.82
CA GLN A 216 5.56 -16.31 8.51
C GLN A 216 4.34 -17.18 8.77
N GLN A 217 3.57 -16.82 9.80
CA GLN A 217 2.40 -17.60 10.24
C GLN A 217 1.12 -17.20 9.50
N THR A 218 1.02 -15.95 9.07
CA THR A 218 -0.15 -15.40 8.40
C THR A 218 0.22 -14.72 7.08
N LEU A 219 -0.73 -14.63 6.16
CA LEU A 219 -0.51 -13.94 4.91
C LEU A 219 -0.20 -12.45 5.14
N ALA A 220 -0.85 -11.81 6.11
CA ALA A 220 -0.54 -10.41 6.47
C ALA A 220 0.91 -10.23 6.93
N ASP A 221 1.43 -11.13 7.78
CA ASP A 221 2.84 -11.09 8.20
C ASP A 221 3.79 -11.35 7.02
N ALA A 222 3.43 -12.28 6.12
CA ALA A 222 4.21 -12.57 4.93
C ALA A 222 4.27 -11.36 3.96
N VAL A 223 3.13 -10.72 3.73
CA VAL A 223 3.04 -9.51 2.90
C VAL A 223 3.86 -8.38 3.52
N ARG A 224 3.74 -8.15 4.83
CA ARG A 224 4.56 -7.15 5.53
C ARG A 224 6.04 -7.42 5.34
N TYR A 225 6.45 -8.69 5.48
CA TYR A 225 7.84 -9.09 5.31
C TYR A 225 8.37 -8.75 3.92
N TYR A 226 7.74 -9.26 2.83
CA TYR A 226 8.30 -9.00 1.50
C TYR A 226 8.18 -7.55 1.06
N VAL A 227 7.15 -6.83 1.51
CA VAL A 227 7.01 -5.40 1.21
C VAL A 227 8.09 -4.58 1.94
N ASP A 228 8.42 -4.93 3.18
CA ASP A 228 9.54 -4.31 3.91
C ASP A 228 10.90 -4.59 3.23
N GLN A 229 11.11 -5.81 2.73
CA GLN A 229 12.33 -6.13 1.96
C GLN A 229 12.43 -5.33 0.66
N LEU A 230 11.32 -5.06 -0.01
CA LEU A 230 11.29 -4.34 -1.29
C LEU A 230 11.35 -2.82 -1.10
N PHE A 231 10.66 -2.27 -0.10
CA PHE A 231 10.43 -0.83 0.03
C PHE A 231 10.78 -0.26 1.42
N GLY A 232 11.20 -1.08 2.37
CA GLY A 232 11.51 -0.63 3.73
C GLY A 232 12.66 0.37 3.76
N SER A 233 13.64 0.28 2.85
CA SER A 233 14.72 1.28 2.72
C SER A 233 14.21 2.69 2.39
N GLU A 234 13.01 2.79 1.80
CA GLU A 234 12.31 4.03 1.51
C GLU A 234 11.43 4.52 2.68
N GLY A 235 11.43 3.78 3.80
CA GLY A 235 10.65 4.08 4.99
C GLY A 235 9.15 3.79 4.86
N LEU A 236 8.74 2.96 3.90
CA LEU A 236 7.35 2.55 3.74
C LEU A 236 6.89 1.74 4.96
N VAL A 237 5.87 2.23 5.66
CA VAL A 237 5.25 1.53 6.78
C VAL A 237 4.07 0.72 6.26
N VAL A 238 4.04 -0.57 6.59
CA VAL A 238 2.94 -1.49 6.25
C VAL A 238 2.06 -1.67 7.47
N ILE A 239 0.77 -1.33 7.36
CA ILE A 239 -0.20 -1.47 8.44
C ILE A 239 -1.20 -2.59 8.15
N ASP A 240 -1.39 -3.45 9.14
CA ASP A 240 -2.50 -4.40 9.21
C ASP A 240 -3.60 -3.79 10.08
N ALA A 241 -4.70 -3.40 9.45
CA ALA A 241 -5.82 -2.77 10.13
C ALA A 241 -6.71 -3.77 10.89
N ASP A 242 -6.52 -5.08 10.72
CA ASP A 242 -7.24 -6.12 11.46
C ASP A 242 -6.77 -6.25 12.94
N ASP A 243 -6.26 -5.16 13.52
CA ASP A 243 -5.93 -5.06 14.95
C ASP A 243 -7.11 -4.45 15.72
N ARG A 244 -7.53 -5.12 16.80
CA ARG A 244 -8.68 -4.69 17.62
C ARG A 244 -8.51 -3.28 18.20
N ARG A 245 -7.30 -2.86 18.53
CA ARG A 245 -7.02 -1.52 19.10
C ARG A 245 -7.22 -0.43 18.05
N LEU A 246 -6.87 -0.71 16.78
CA LEU A 246 -7.15 0.21 15.67
C LEU A 246 -8.65 0.28 15.38
N LYS A 247 -9.33 -0.85 15.31
CA LYS A 247 -10.79 -0.92 15.11
C LYS A 247 -11.55 -0.19 16.21
N HIS A 248 -11.10 -0.29 17.45
CA HIS A 248 -11.73 0.39 18.59
C HIS A 248 -11.75 1.93 18.45
N GLN A 249 -10.77 2.51 17.72
CA GLN A 249 -10.76 3.95 17.42
C GLN A 249 -11.97 4.40 16.57
N LEU A 250 -12.63 3.47 15.89
CA LEU A 250 -13.80 3.72 15.05
C LEU A 250 -15.11 3.24 15.67
N ALA A 251 -15.09 2.84 16.96
CA ALA A 251 -16.25 2.25 17.63
C ALA A 251 -17.50 3.16 17.61
N ASP A 252 -17.30 4.47 17.81
CA ASP A 252 -18.41 5.43 17.79
C ASP A 252 -18.99 5.61 16.39
N VAL A 253 -18.12 5.61 15.36
CA VAL A 253 -18.57 5.67 13.96
C VAL A 253 -19.35 4.41 13.59
N MET A 254 -18.86 3.23 13.98
CA MET A 254 -19.56 1.96 13.75
C MET A 254 -20.90 1.90 14.49
N ARG A 255 -20.96 2.47 15.70
CA ARG A 255 -22.20 2.57 16.46
C ARG A 255 -23.22 3.46 15.76
N ALA A 256 -22.80 4.64 15.31
CA ALA A 256 -23.65 5.58 14.59
C ALA A 256 -24.17 4.98 13.28
N ASP A 257 -23.31 4.23 12.56
CA ASP A 257 -23.73 3.52 11.34
C ASP A 257 -24.79 2.44 11.62
N LEU A 258 -24.57 1.60 12.64
CA LEU A 258 -25.44 0.46 12.95
C LEU A 258 -26.78 0.87 13.60
N PHE A 259 -26.79 1.91 14.44
CA PHE A 259 -27.96 2.25 15.26
C PHE A 259 -28.67 3.54 14.83
N ASP A 260 -27.91 4.51 14.30
CA ASP A 260 -28.45 5.79 13.87
C ASP A 260 -28.66 5.85 12.35
N HIS A 261 -28.21 4.80 11.61
CA HIS A 261 -28.34 4.65 10.15
C HIS A 261 -27.84 5.86 9.34
N MET A 262 -26.89 6.63 9.89
CA MET A 262 -26.39 7.86 9.29
C MET A 262 -25.93 7.74 7.83
N PRO A 263 -25.17 6.70 7.42
CA PRO A 263 -24.79 6.54 6.02
C PRO A 263 -25.99 6.34 5.11
N PHE A 264 -27.01 5.59 5.54
CA PHE A 264 -28.20 5.35 4.76
C PHE A 264 -29.00 6.64 4.50
N GLU A 265 -29.03 7.57 5.46
CA GLU A 265 -29.72 8.86 5.30
C GLU A 265 -28.96 9.84 4.38
N GLN A 266 -27.64 9.62 4.16
CA GLN A 266 -26.82 10.49 3.34
C GLN A 266 -26.69 10.02 1.88
N VAL A 267 -27.06 8.78 1.57
CA VAL A 267 -26.99 8.17 0.22
C VAL A 267 -28.38 8.12 -0.40
#